data_039ae07511bd9b51e235d3ce78e84054
#
_entry.id   039ae07511bd9b51e235d3ce78e84054
#
_cell.length_a   1.000
_cell.length_b   1.000
_cell.length_c   1.000
_cell.angle_alpha   90.00
_cell.angle_beta   90.00
_cell.angle_gamma   90.00
#
_symmetry.space_group_name_H-M   'P 1'
#
loop_
_entity.id
_entity.type
_entity.pdbx_description
1 polymer ?
#
loop_
_entity_poly.entity_id
_entity_poly.type
_entity_poly.pdbx_seq_one_letter_code
_entity_poly.pdbx_strand_id
1 'polypeptide(L)'
;MKKIVISALLAVCAGNCFQSCTNLDEDVYSYIQTDDFFKNEQEMVMNIGRIYDYMKQYTHYFNMWGALTISADEAICPFREGNLWWDNGVWIDLHSHNFHSHVNNNAWDFIFGGVALCNQILYMIEESPVDFASKPSLIAEVKVMRAWFYMNGIDLFGNIPFTDNFKDEGLPPQKDRQFLFPWIEKELKENVEALPAIPATSNYGRPTQAMAYTVLAKLYINAEEWIGKEMWQETVDVCAKVRKLGMTLESDYFANFKVNNENSKENIMVVVYDNVQTSGDWTYNFKLHQETLYTLSQQTFGIVDFCWDGFCVTESLYNSYDENDVRRKSWLAGPQYDKSGNPLMYRGEPFSYNVSVTSLYDPQNPAKTEDGARCAKYEYEDGLQGSMSNDFVIYRYADVLMMEGEALVRMGKVTEALPLFNEVRRRAGVAEYTASQLTLDEILAERGREFAWEGLRRQDQIRFGTWGKAWDFKEPSEDYKKLFPIPYWALLSNPTLQQEPGYTN
;
A
#
# COMPACT_ATOMS: atom_id res chain seq x y z
N MET A 1 -49.50 -25.88 -64.97
CA MET A 1 -49.86 -25.06 -63.76
C MET A 1 -48.92 -25.15 -62.60
N LYS A 2 -48.36 -26.32 -62.21
CA LYS A 2 -47.40 -26.40 -61.04
C LYS A 2 -46.09 -25.61 -61.25
N LYS A 3 -45.53 -25.50 -62.47
CA LYS A 3 -44.29 -24.76 -62.72
C LYS A 3 -44.43 -23.23 -62.66
N ILE A 4 -45.60 -22.71 -62.96
CA ILE A 4 -45.87 -21.24 -62.91
C ILE A 4 -46.08 -20.79 -61.46
N VAL A 5 -46.68 -21.62 -60.67
CA VAL A 5 -46.89 -21.32 -59.22
C VAL A 5 -45.57 -21.30 -58.46
N ILE A 6 -44.65 -22.19 -58.81
CA ILE A 6 -43.29 -22.23 -58.13
C ILE A 6 -42.46 -21.02 -58.60
N SER A 7 -42.52 -20.57 -59.83
CA SER A 7 -41.82 -19.37 -60.31
C SER A 7 -42.38 -18.08 -59.67
N ALA A 8 -43.70 -18.01 -59.43
CA ALA A 8 -44.29 -16.86 -58.72
C ALA A 8 -43.99 -16.79 -57.28
N LEU A 9 -43.91 -17.96 -56.58
CA LEU A 9 -43.45 -18.01 -55.15
C LEU A 9 -41.97 -17.60 -54.96
N LEU A 10 -41.09 -18.03 -55.87
CA LEU A 10 -39.69 -17.65 -55.87
C LEU A 10 -39.49 -16.13 -56.14
N ALA A 11 -40.29 -15.53 -57.00
CA ALA A 11 -40.24 -14.09 -57.28
C ALA A 11 -40.76 -13.24 -56.09
N VAL A 12 -41.74 -13.73 -55.32
CA VAL A 12 -42.21 -13.07 -54.08
C VAL A 12 -41.23 -13.20 -52.94
N CYS A 13 -40.52 -14.32 -52.80
CA CYS A 13 -39.47 -14.47 -51.79
C CYS A 13 -38.21 -13.63 -52.13
N ALA A 14 -37.87 -13.43 -53.40
CA ALA A 14 -36.74 -12.59 -53.81
C ALA A 14 -37.03 -11.08 -53.64
N GLY A 15 -38.29 -10.65 -53.69
CA GLY A 15 -38.69 -9.24 -53.52
C GLY A 15 -38.68 -8.77 -52.05
N ASN A 16 -38.76 -9.68 -51.09
CA ASN A 16 -38.74 -9.34 -49.67
C ASN A 16 -37.35 -9.38 -49.00
N CYS A 17 -36.29 -9.76 -49.72
CA CYS A 17 -34.93 -9.78 -49.21
C CYS A 17 -34.17 -8.45 -49.34
N PHE A 18 -34.79 -7.38 -49.87
CA PHE A 18 -34.17 -6.07 -50.05
C PHE A 18 -34.74 -4.97 -49.16
N GLN A 19 -35.57 -5.30 -48.14
CA GLN A 19 -35.88 -4.41 -47.03
C GLN A 19 -35.15 -4.86 -45.76
N SER A 20 -33.84 -5.02 -45.85
CA SER A 20 -32.99 -5.04 -44.68
C SER A 20 -32.78 -3.59 -44.24
N CYS A 21 -33.15 -3.30 -43.03
CA CYS A 21 -32.97 -2.03 -42.36
C CYS A 21 -31.57 -1.47 -42.62
N THR A 22 -31.50 -0.38 -43.36
CA THR A 22 -30.30 0.44 -43.51
C THR A 22 -30.27 1.51 -42.43
N ASN A 23 -30.43 1.10 -41.17
CA ASN A 23 -29.97 1.88 -40.07
C ASN A 23 -28.75 1.13 -39.48
N LEU A 24 -27.61 1.37 -40.12
CA LEU A 24 -26.27 1.00 -39.62
C LEU A 24 -25.71 2.13 -38.77
N ASP A 25 -26.56 2.87 -38.09
CA ASP A 25 -26.13 3.62 -36.91
C ASP A 25 -25.93 2.57 -35.84
N GLU A 26 -24.70 2.14 -35.68
CA GLU A 26 -24.23 1.35 -34.55
C GLU A 26 -24.44 2.22 -33.31
N ASP A 27 -25.48 1.93 -32.55
CA ASP A 27 -25.59 2.45 -31.20
C ASP A 27 -24.36 1.92 -30.45
N VAL A 28 -23.29 2.70 -30.45
CA VAL A 28 -22.06 2.40 -29.75
C VAL A 28 -22.32 2.56 -28.24
N TYR A 29 -22.88 1.53 -27.62
CA TYR A 29 -23.08 1.47 -26.16
C TYR A 29 -21.77 1.44 -25.37
N SER A 30 -20.63 1.53 -26.05
CA SER A 30 -19.30 1.50 -25.41
C SER A 30 -18.61 2.86 -25.29
N TYR A 31 -19.17 3.93 -25.85
CA TYR A 31 -18.67 5.30 -25.64
C TYR A 31 -19.70 6.10 -24.83
N ILE A 32 -19.35 6.42 -23.59
CA ILE A 32 -20.07 7.46 -22.85
C ILE A 32 -19.82 8.76 -23.63
N GLN A 33 -20.88 9.38 -24.15
CA GLN A 33 -20.75 10.66 -24.86
C GLN A 33 -20.32 11.73 -23.85
N THR A 34 -19.47 12.66 -24.25
CA THR A 34 -18.97 13.75 -23.38
C THR A 34 -20.08 14.60 -22.77
N ASP A 35 -21.22 14.73 -23.48
CA ASP A 35 -22.41 15.46 -23.00
C ASP A 35 -23.13 14.76 -21.84
N ASP A 36 -22.86 13.47 -21.60
CA ASP A 36 -23.39 12.67 -20.47
C ASP A 36 -22.44 12.64 -19.27
N PHE A 37 -21.25 13.25 -19.37
CA PHE A 37 -20.34 13.37 -18.25
C PHE A 37 -20.89 14.39 -17.24
N PHE A 38 -21.09 13.96 -16.03
CA PHE A 38 -21.45 14.74 -14.85
C PHE A 38 -22.45 15.89 -15.10
N LYS A 39 -23.58 15.79 -14.47
CA LYS A 39 -24.62 16.83 -14.51
C LYS A 39 -24.46 17.85 -13.39
N ASN A 40 -23.64 17.55 -12.39
CA ASN A 40 -23.41 18.37 -11.23
C ASN A 40 -22.14 17.98 -10.47
N GLU A 41 -21.72 18.80 -9.51
CA GLU A 41 -20.55 18.58 -8.65
C GLU A 41 -20.61 17.26 -7.89
N GLN A 42 -21.78 16.86 -7.39
CA GLN A 42 -21.94 15.63 -6.61
C GLN A 42 -21.62 14.38 -7.44
N GLU A 43 -22.04 14.31 -8.67
CA GLU A 43 -21.72 13.18 -9.56
C GLU A 43 -20.23 13.11 -9.86
N MET A 44 -19.54 14.26 -9.97
CA MET A 44 -18.10 14.34 -10.18
C MET A 44 -17.35 13.85 -8.93
N VAL A 45 -17.77 14.27 -7.73
CA VAL A 45 -17.21 13.80 -6.46
C VAL A 45 -17.40 12.29 -6.29
N MET A 46 -18.59 11.76 -6.62
CA MET A 46 -18.85 10.32 -6.58
C MET A 46 -17.94 9.53 -7.53
N ASN A 47 -17.65 10.06 -8.73
CA ASN A 47 -16.74 9.40 -9.66
C ASN A 47 -15.29 9.38 -9.16
N ILE A 48 -14.83 10.45 -8.52
CA ILE A 48 -13.52 10.47 -7.84
C ILE A 48 -13.47 9.44 -6.70
N GLY A 49 -14.57 9.20 -6.02
CA GLY A 49 -14.72 8.16 -4.99
C GLY A 49 -14.25 6.77 -5.42
N ARG A 50 -14.29 6.47 -6.73
CA ARG A 50 -13.78 5.21 -7.29
C ARG A 50 -12.27 5.01 -7.05
N ILE A 51 -11.48 6.10 -6.94
CA ILE A 51 -10.06 6.01 -6.61
C ILE A 51 -9.90 5.48 -5.18
N TYR A 52 -10.70 5.99 -4.23
CA TYR A 52 -10.60 5.59 -2.82
C TYR A 52 -11.16 4.19 -2.58
N ASP A 53 -12.19 3.80 -3.31
CA ASP A 53 -12.64 2.42 -3.31
C ASP A 53 -11.55 1.49 -3.87
N TYR A 54 -10.92 1.84 -4.99
CA TYR A 54 -9.81 1.10 -5.58
C TYR A 54 -8.62 0.96 -4.60
N MET A 55 -8.34 2.00 -3.79
CA MET A 55 -7.28 1.99 -2.78
C MET A 55 -7.44 0.87 -1.73
N LYS A 56 -8.65 0.37 -1.50
CA LYS A 56 -8.90 -0.73 -0.55
C LYS A 56 -8.14 -2.01 -0.89
N GLN A 57 -7.71 -2.19 -2.14
CA GLN A 57 -6.87 -3.32 -2.53
C GLN A 57 -5.43 -3.22 -1.98
N TYR A 58 -5.02 -2.06 -1.44
CA TYR A 58 -3.65 -1.82 -0.96
C TYR A 58 -3.21 -2.83 0.10
N THR A 59 -4.08 -3.15 1.06
CA THR A 59 -3.76 -4.04 2.18
C THR A 59 -3.82 -5.52 1.84
N HIS A 60 -4.32 -5.88 0.67
CA HIS A 60 -4.34 -7.28 0.27
C HIS A 60 -2.92 -7.86 0.23
N TYR A 61 -2.73 -9.01 0.85
CA TYR A 61 -1.40 -9.62 1.03
C TYR A 61 -0.63 -9.91 -0.27
N PHE A 62 -1.31 -10.10 -1.40
CA PHE A 62 -0.68 -10.17 -2.73
C PHE A 62 -0.46 -8.80 -3.39
N ASN A 63 -0.77 -7.71 -2.72
CA ASN A 63 -0.68 -6.36 -3.25
C ASN A 63 0.42 -5.54 -2.57
N MET A 64 0.26 -4.23 -2.46
CA MET A 64 1.27 -3.30 -1.94
C MET A 64 1.77 -3.67 -0.55
N TRP A 65 0.84 -3.95 0.40
CA TRP A 65 1.25 -4.30 1.76
C TRP A 65 2.16 -5.54 1.80
N GLY A 66 1.76 -6.61 1.10
CA GLY A 66 2.57 -7.83 1.01
C GLY A 66 3.93 -7.58 0.37
N ALA A 67 3.97 -6.86 -0.76
CA ALA A 67 5.21 -6.52 -1.44
C ALA A 67 6.18 -5.71 -0.58
N LEU A 68 5.66 -4.77 0.21
CA LEU A 68 6.47 -3.84 1.01
C LEU A 68 6.89 -4.42 2.36
N THR A 69 6.01 -5.22 3.01
CA THR A 69 6.22 -5.71 4.37
C THR A 69 6.93 -7.06 4.39
N ILE A 70 6.48 -8.02 3.56
CA ILE A 70 7.01 -9.39 3.60
C ILE A 70 8.38 -9.49 2.93
N SER A 71 8.67 -8.66 1.93
CA SER A 71 10.00 -8.61 1.32
C SER A 71 11.05 -7.90 2.18
N ALA A 72 10.65 -7.31 3.32
CA ALA A 72 11.54 -6.68 4.29
C ALA A 72 11.85 -7.64 5.47
N ASP A 73 12.62 -7.15 6.43
CA ASP A 73 13.02 -7.89 7.65
C ASP A 73 11.95 -7.86 8.76
N GLU A 74 10.68 -7.58 8.42
CA GLU A 74 9.61 -7.36 9.41
C GLU A 74 8.68 -8.55 9.61
N ALA A 75 8.42 -9.33 8.56
CA ALA A 75 7.39 -10.36 8.55
C ALA A 75 7.86 -11.64 7.87
N ILE A 76 7.40 -12.76 8.39
CA ILE A 76 7.61 -14.10 7.84
C ILE A 76 6.30 -14.89 7.85
N CYS A 77 6.16 -15.85 6.94
CA CYS A 77 5.07 -16.82 6.91
C CYS A 77 5.65 -18.24 6.82
N PRO A 78 5.89 -18.92 7.94
CA PRO A 78 6.45 -20.25 7.93
C PRO A 78 5.43 -21.31 7.51
N PHE A 79 5.91 -22.42 6.92
CA PHE A 79 5.14 -23.62 6.73
C PHE A 79 4.85 -24.26 8.10
N ARG A 80 3.55 -24.38 8.47
CA ARG A 80 3.12 -24.83 9.79
C ARG A 80 2.52 -26.23 9.80
N GLU A 81 2.45 -26.82 10.98
CA GLU A 81 1.69 -28.05 11.22
C GLU A 81 0.25 -27.93 10.67
N GLY A 82 -0.23 -28.98 10.02
CA GLY A 82 -1.58 -29.02 9.44
C GLY A 82 -1.69 -28.36 8.07
N ASN A 83 -0.56 -27.91 7.49
CA ASN A 83 -0.51 -27.27 6.17
C ASN A 83 -1.48 -26.08 6.09
N LEU A 84 -1.48 -25.24 7.13
CA LEU A 84 -2.23 -24.00 7.18
C LEU A 84 -1.65 -23.01 6.15
N TRP A 85 -2.24 -21.85 6.05
CA TRP A 85 -1.99 -20.87 5.01
C TRP A 85 -0.50 -20.48 4.84
N TRP A 86 0.12 -20.90 3.72
CA TRP A 86 1.50 -20.59 3.32
C TRP A 86 1.65 -20.40 1.80
N ASP A 87 0.57 -20.55 1.05
CA ASP A 87 0.42 -20.30 -0.38
C ASP A 87 1.56 -20.90 -1.25
N ASN A 88 1.88 -22.18 -1.00
CA ASN A 88 2.93 -22.92 -1.70
C ASN A 88 4.32 -22.24 -1.65
N GLY A 89 4.61 -21.46 -0.61
CA GLY A 89 5.90 -20.83 -0.38
C GLY A 89 6.09 -19.48 -1.03
N VAL A 90 5.06 -18.87 -1.61
CA VAL A 90 5.16 -17.55 -2.25
C VAL A 90 5.66 -16.49 -1.28
N TRP A 91 5.30 -16.56 0.01
CA TRP A 91 5.77 -15.66 1.07
C TRP A 91 7.23 -15.90 1.43
N ILE A 92 7.68 -17.15 1.36
CA ILE A 92 9.08 -17.52 1.57
C ILE A 92 9.94 -16.97 0.43
N ASP A 93 9.48 -17.10 -0.82
CA ASP A 93 10.15 -16.54 -1.99
C ASP A 93 10.23 -15.00 -1.90
N LEU A 94 9.14 -14.35 -1.47
CA LEU A 94 9.10 -12.90 -1.30
C LEU A 94 10.08 -12.45 -0.19
N HIS A 95 10.07 -13.11 0.97
CA HIS A 95 10.97 -12.80 2.08
C HIS A 95 12.45 -13.05 1.74
N SER A 96 12.76 -14.13 1.03
CA SER A 96 14.12 -14.51 0.67
C SER A 96 14.65 -13.83 -0.60
N HIS A 97 13.89 -12.92 -1.20
CA HIS A 97 14.20 -12.23 -2.46
C HIS A 97 14.40 -13.20 -3.64
N ASN A 98 13.66 -14.30 -3.65
CA ASN A 98 13.61 -15.21 -4.79
C ASN A 98 12.53 -14.75 -5.79
N PHE A 99 12.69 -13.52 -6.30
CA PHE A 99 11.72 -12.91 -7.20
C PHE A 99 11.85 -13.45 -8.63
N HIS A 100 10.72 -13.71 -9.25
CA HIS A 100 10.63 -14.02 -10.67
C HIS A 100 9.32 -13.47 -11.26
N SER A 101 9.28 -13.28 -12.58
CA SER A 101 8.16 -12.61 -13.29
C SER A 101 6.80 -13.28 -13.17
N HIS A 102 6.75 -14.51 -12.64
CA HIS A 102 5.53 -15.28 -12.40
C HIS A 102 5.10 -15.30 -10.92
N VAL A 103 5.83 -14.64 -10.02
CA VAL A 103 5.42 -14.50 -8.62
C VAL A 103 4.17 -13.63 -8.56
N ASN A 104 3.17 -14.08 -7.81
CA ASN A 104 1.94 -13.34 -7.58
C ASN A 104 2.22 -12.08 -6.73
N ASN A 105 2.59 -11.01 -7.40
CA ASN A 105 2.67 -9.68 -6.82
C ASN A 105 1.79 -8.75 -7.65
N ASN A 106 0.60 -8.45 -7.14
CA ASN A 106 -0.38 -7.63 -7.82
C ASN A 106 -0.11 -6.11 -7.69
N ALA A 107 1.03 -5.72 -7.08
CA ALA A 107 1.38 -4.31 -6.94
C ALA A 107 1.49 -3.60 -8.30
N TRP A 108 1.97 -4.31 -9.35
CA TRP A 108 1.96 -3.78 -10.71
C TRP A 108 0.55 -3.43 -11.18
N ASP A 109 -0.39 -4.36 -11.07
CA ASP A 109 -1.77 -4.16 -11.52
C ASP A 109 -2.46 -3.06 -10.70
N PHE A 110 -2.21 -3.01 -9.40
CA PHE A 110 -2.72 -1.96 -8.51
C PHE A 110 -2.18 -0.58 -8.92
N ILE A 111 -0.89 -0.44 -9.16
CA ILE A 111 -0.28 0.85 -9.51
C ILE A 111 -0.82 1.35 -10.85
N PHE A 112 -0.75 0.52 -11.89
CA PHE A 112 -1.10 0.97 -13.24
C PHE A 112 -2.62 1.00 -13.48
N GLY A 113 -3.40 0.19 -12.79
CA GLY A 113 -4.85 0.34 -12.70
C GLY A 113 -5.26 1.65 -12.05
N GLY A 114 -4.57 2.04 -10.96
CA GLY A 114 -4.75 3.33 -10.30
C GLY A 114 -4.39 4.52 -11.21
N VAL A 115 -3.28 4.44 -11.95
CA VAL A 115 -2.89 5.45 -12.96
C VAL A 115 -3.94 5.57 -14.04
N ALA A 116 -4.38 4.45 -14.62
CA ALA A 116 -5.40 4.43 -15.67
C ALA A 116 -6.72 5.04 -15.18
N LEU A 117 -7.14 4.70 -13.96
CA LEU A 117 -8.34 5.25 -13.34
C LEU A 117 -8.22 6.76 -13.12
N CYS A 118 -7.07 7.25 -12.64
CA CYS A 118 -6.83 8.68 -12.49
C CYS A 118 -6.87 9.42 -13.84
N ASN A 119 -6.22 8.88 -14.88
CA ASN A 119 -6.25 9.47 -16.22
C ASN A 119 -7.68 9.51 -16.80
N GLN A 120 -8.45 8.44 -16.61
CA GLN A 120 -9.86 8.40 -17.04
C GLN A 120 -10.70 9.46 -16.33
N ILE A 121 -10.57 9.57 -15.02
CA ILE A 121 -11.33 10.53 -14.20
C ILE A 121 -10.92 11.97 -14.57
N LEU A 122 -9.62 12.26 -14.72
CA LEU A 122 -9.14 13.57 -15.16
C LEU A 122 -9.75 13.96 -16.51
N TYR A 123 -9.70 13.06 -17.48
CA TYR A 123 -10.32 13.28 -18.78
C TYR A 123 -11.82 13.63 -18.65
N MET A 124 -12.56 12.85 -17.88
CA MET A 124 -14.00 13.06 -17.67
C MET A 124 -14.30 14.40 -16.99
N ILE A 125 -13.45 14.83 -16.02
CA ILE A 125 -13.61 16.12 -15.33
C ILE A 125 -13.28 17.27 -16.26
N GLU A 126 -12.20 17.19 -17.02
CA GLU A 126 -11.73 18.26 -17.91
C GLU A 126 -12.67 18.49 -19.11
N GLU A 127 -13.21 17.42 -19.69
CA GLU A 127 -14.17 17.51 -20.83
C GLU A 127 -15.60 17.86 -20.36
N SER A 128 -15.92 17.76 -19.07
CA SER A 128 -17.24 18.12 -18.57
C SER A 128 -17.54 19.60 -18.74
N PRO A 129 -18.70 19.97 -19.35
CA PRO A 129 -19.12 21.36 -19.48
C PRO A 129 -19.55 21.98 -18.15
N VAL A 130 -19.72 21.18 -17.11
CA VAL A 130 -20.14 21.67 -15.78
C VAL A 130 -18.98 22.35 -15.09
N ASP A 131 -19.21 23.60 -14.64
CA ASP A 131 -18.25 24.40 -13.90
C ASP A 131 -18.76 24.75 -12.51
N PHE A 132 -17.89 24.66 -11.51
CA PHE A 132 -18.17 24.98 -10.10
C PHE A 132 -16.87 25.29 -9.35
N ALA A 133 -16.99 25.97 -8.21
CA ALA A 133 -15.84 26.53 -7.50
C ALA A 133 -14.81 25.48 -7.03
N SER A 134 -15.21 24.25 -6.71
CA SER A 134 -14.32 23.21 -6.24
C SER A 134 -13.64 22.38 -7.36
N LYS A 135 -14.02 22.57 -8.63
CA LYS A 135 -13.46 21.83 -9.78
C LYS A 135 -11.90 21.83 -9.81
N PRO A 136 -11.20 22.97 -9.61
CA PRO A 136 -9.75 22.98 -9.57
C PRO A 136 -9.16 22.11 -8.43
N SER A 137 -9.79 22.11 -7.25
CA SER A 137 -9.36 21.29 -6.12
C SER A 137 -9.57 19.79 -6.39
N LEU A 138 -10.66 19.41 -7.05
CA LEU A 138 -10.93 18.02 -7.45
C LEU A 138 -9.92 17.52 -8.51
N ILE A 139 -9.55 18.36 -9.47
CA ILE A 139 -8.49 18.04 -10.44
C ILE A 139 -7.15 17.84 -9.71
N ALA A 140 -6.81 18.75 -8.79
CA ALA A 140 -5.58 18.65 -8.02
C ALA A 140 -5.52 17.35 -7.20
N GLU A 141 -6.62 16.96 -6.58
CA GLU A 141 -6.77 15.72 -5.82
C GLU A 141 -6.42 14.49 -6.68
N VAL A 142 -7.00 14.36 -7.86
CA VAL A 142 -6.77 13.23 -8.76
C VAL A 142 -5.32 13.23 -9.30
N LYS A 143 -4.76 14.41 -9.62
CA LYS A 143 -3.36 14.54 -10.04
C LYS A 143 -2.38 14.14 -8.96
N VAL A 144 -2.62 14.49 -7.70
CA VAL A 144 -1.79 14.07 -6.56
C VAL A 144 -1.86 12.55 -6.35
N MET A 145 -3.04 11.94 -6.48
CA MET A 145 -3.17 10.48 -6.43
C MET A 145 -2.42 9.80 -7.59
N ARG A 146 -2.53 10.32 -8.81
CA ARG A 146 -1.77 9.80 -9.95
C ARG A 146 -0.26 9.88 -9.73
N ALA A 147 0.23 11.01 -9.20
CA ALA A 147 1.64 11.18 -8.86
C ALA A 147 2.08 10.16 -7.77
N TRP A 148 1.22 9.90 -6.78
CA TRP A 148 1.48 8.88 -5.75
C TRP A 148 1.58 7.47 -6.34
N PHE A 149 0.68 7.09 -7.26
CA PHE A 149 0.79 5.79 -7.96
C PHE A 149 2.09 5.69 -8.75
N TYR A 150 2.46 6.72 -9.51
CA TYR A 150 3.72 6.71 -10.27
C TYR A 150 4.95 6.68 -9.37
N MET A 151 4.93 7.35 -8.20
CA MET A 151 6.02 7.27 -7.23
C MET A 151 6.21 5.83 -6.72
N ASN A 152 5.13 5.12 -6.40
CA ASN A 152 5.21 3.70 -6.05
C ASN A 152 5.69 2.83 -7.21
N GLY A 153 5.33 3.17 -8.44
CA GLY A 153 5.80 2.50 -9.64
C GLY A 153 7.33 2.58 -9.81
N ILE A 154 7.90 3.78 -9.69
CA ILE A 154 9.36 3.96 -9.78
C ILE A 154 10.10 3.37 -8.58
N ASP A 155 9.47 3.31 -7.40
CA ASP A 155 10.05 2.66 -6.23
C ASP A 155 10.19 1.14 -6.47
N LEU A 156 9.10 0.48 -6.86
CA LEU A 156 9.04 -0.97 -6.92
C LEU A 156 9.64 -1.55 -8.21
N PHE A 157 9.53 -0.87 -9.35
CA PHE A 157 9.86 -1.41 -10.68
C PHE A 157 10.88 -0.58 -11.47
N GLY A 158 11.24 0.61 -10.99
CA GLY A 158 12.25 1.47 -11.63
C GLY A 158 11.79 2.05 -12.97
N ASN A 159 11.96 1.29 -14.06
CA ASN A 159 11.54 1.67 -15.39
C ASN A 159 10.13 1.17 -15.69
N ILE A 160 9.19 2.07 -15.95
CA ILE A 160 7.75 1.76 -15.98
C ILE A 160 7.05 2.39 -17.18
N PRO A 161 5.89 1.84 -17.63
CA PRO A 161 5.07 2.47 -18.66
C PRO A 161 4.55 3.83 -18.17
N PHE A 162 4.53 4.81 -19.07
CA PHE A 162 4.09 6.16 -18.74
C PHE A 162 3.10 6.70 -19.76
N THR A 163 1.96 7.17 -19.27
CA THR A 163 1.02 8.05 -19.96
C THR A 163 0.28 8.91 -18.93
N ASP A 164 0.09 10.18 -19.23
CA ASP A 164 -0.67 11.14 -18.40
C ASP A 164 -1.93 11.66 -19.10
N ASN A 165 -2.26 11.07 -20.25
CA ASN A 165 -3.43 11.43 -21.04
C ASN A 165 -4.26 10.18 -21.39
N PHE A 166 -5.54 10.19 -21.02
CA PHE A 166 -6.47 9.08 -21.32
C PHE A 166 -6.70 8.86 -22.82
N LYS A 167 -6.54 9.91 -23.65
CA LYS A 167 -6.72 9.83 -25.09
C LYS A 167 -5.50 9.31 -25.86
N ASP A 168 -4.38 9.04 -25.19
CA ASP A 168 -3.21 8.50 -25.86
C ASP A 168 -3.54 7.17 -26.54
N GLU A 169 -3.26 7.09 -27.84
CA GLU A 169 -3.44 5.88 -28.63
C GLU A 169 -2.18 5.00 -28.55
N GLY A 170 -2.38 3.70 -28.48
CA GLY A 170 -1.30 2.73 -28.46
C GLY A 170 -0.81 2.36 -27.05
N LEU A 171 0.33 1.66 -27.01
CA LEU A 171 0.90 1.15 -25.77
C LEU A 171 1.78 2.22 -25.10
N PRO A 172 1.62 2.46 -23.80
CA PRO A 172 2.45 3.42 -23.08
C PRO A 172 3.93 3.04 -23.17
N PRO A 173 4.83 3.98 -23.60
CA PRO A 173 6.26 3.72 -23.65
C PRO A 173 6.85 3.61 -22.26
N GLN A 174 7.88 2.77 -22.10
CA GLN A 174 8.63 2.69 -20.86
C GLN A 174 9.46 3.96 -20.64
N LYS A 175 9.46 4.48 -19.40
CA LYS A 175 10.26 5.62 -18.95
C LYS A 175 11.05 5.24 -17.70
N ASP A 176 12.24 5.84 -17.58
CA ASP A 176 13.14 5.65 -16.45
C ASP A 176 12.84 6.62 -15.31
N ARG A 177 13.51 6.40 -14.17
CA ARG A 177 13.42 7.27 -13.00
C ARG A 177 13.88 8.70 -13.27
N GLN A 178 14.84 8.91 -14.19
CA GLN A 178 15.34 10.26 -14.54
C GLN A 178 14.25 11.11 -15.22
N PHE A 179 13.38 10.48 -16.00
CA PHE A 179 12.22 11.13 -16.61
C PHE A 179 11.08 11.30 -15.61
N LEU A 180 10.76 10.26 -14.84
CA LEU A 180 9.55 10.22 -14.01
C LEU A 180 9.68 11.04 -12.72
N PHE A 181 10.85 11.09 -12.11
CA PHE A 181 11.07 11.85 -10.88
C PHE A 181 10.68 13.34 -11.02
N PRO A 182 11.22 14.12 -11.98
CA PRO A 182 10.83 15.51 -12.16
C PRO A 182 9.38 15.68 -12.59
N TRP A 183 8.77 14.71 -13.29
CA TRP A 183 7.37 14.74 -13.63
C TRP A 183 6.49 14.60 -12.37
N ILE A 184 6.79 13.63 -11.49
CA ILE A 184 6.09 13.43 -10.21
C ILE A 184 6.23 14.67 -9.33
N GLU A 185 7.45 15.21 -9.23
CA GLU A 185 7.74 16.43 -8.47
C GLU A 185 6.87 17.60 -8.95
N LYS A 186 6.79 17.79 -10.27
CA LYS A 186 5.98 18.85 -10.88
C LYS A 186 4.50 18.69 -10.59
N GLU A 187 3.93 17.48 -10.81
CA GLU A 187 2.52 17.20 -10.52
C GLU A 187 2.17 17.55 -9.07
N LEU A 188 3.00 17.15 -8.11
CA LEU A 188 2.77 17.46 -6.70
C LEU A 188 2.86 18.96 -6.40
N LYS A 189 3.91 19.64 -6.87
CA LYS A 189 4.14 21.07 -6.60
C LYS A 189 3.08 21.99 -7.20
N GLU A 190 2.60 21.68 -8.39
CA GLU A 190 1.61 22.50 -9.08
C GLU A 190 0.20 22.34 -8.49
N ASN A 191 -0.08 21.25 -7.79
CA ASN A 191 -1.42 20.93 -7.32
C ASN A 191 -1.60 21.02 -5.80
N VAL A 192 -0.52 21.05 -4.99
CA VAL A 192 -0.61 21.00 -3.53
C VAL A 192 -1.42 22.16 -2.93
N GLU A 193 -1.27 23.38 -3.44
CA GLU A 193 -1.92 24.58 -2.88
C GLU A 193 -3.45 24.60 -3.12
N ALA A 194 -3.95 23.81 -4.05
CA ALA A 194 -5.38 23.68 -4.32
C ALA A 194 -6.10 22.70 -3.39
N LEU A 195 -5.34 21.95 -2.57
CA LEU A 195 -5.87 20.93 -1.65
C LEU A 195 -6.22 21.53 -0.27
N PRO A 196 -7.15 20.88 0.48
CA PRO A 196 -7.34 21.15 1.89
C PRO A 196 -6.04 20.98 2.68
N ALA A 197 -5.82 21.77 3.74
CA ALA A 197 -4.54 21.78 4.46
C ALA A 197 -4.21 20.43 5.12
N ILE A 198 -5.14 19.90 5.92
CA ILE A 198 -4.99 18.65 6.70
C ILE A 198 -6.25 17.79 6.61
N PRO A 199 -6.18 16.50 6.99
CA PRO A 199 -7.38 15.66 7.11
C PRO A 199 -8.41 16.30 8.07
N ALA A 200 -9.67 16.22 7.67
CA ALA A 200 -10.83 16.64 8.44
C ALA A 200 -12.03 15.78 8.05
N THR A 201 -13.10 15.78 8.83
CA THR A 201 -14.29 14.95 8.56
C THR A 201 -14.82 15.09 7.13
N SER A 202 -14.76 16.28 6.54
CA SER A 202 -15.29 16.57 5.19
C SER A 202 -14.39 16.06 4.04
N ASN A 203 -13.13 15.76 4.32
CA ASN A 203 -12.14 15.32 3.33
C ASN A 203 -11.32 14.10 3.80
N TYR A 204 -11.83 13.39 4.80
CA TYR A 204 -11.15 12.24 5.37
C TYR A 204 -10.88 11.16 4.32
N GLY A 205 -9.68 10.56 4.36
CA GLY A 205 -9.23 9.59 3.37
C GLY A 205 -8.86 10.18 2.00
N ARG A 206 -9.01 11.49 1.80
CA ARG A 206 -8.72 12.18 0.53
C ARG A 206 -7.41 12.99 0.63
N PRO A 207 -6.73 13.27 -0.48
CA PRO A 207 -5.50 14.06 -0.51
C PRO A 207 -5.63 15.43 0.14
N THR A 208 -4.61 15.77 0.90
CA THR A 208 -4.45 17.06 1.57
C THR A 208 -3.07 17.64 1.26
N GLN A 209 -2.83 18.91 1.59
CA GLN A 209 -1.49 19.50 1.50
C GLN A 209 -0.50 18.70 2.37
N ALA A 210 -0.92 18.26 3.57
CA ALA A 210 -0.09 17.42 4.42
C ALA A 210 0.33 16.12 3.70
N MET A 211 -0.60 15.44 2.99
CA MET A 211 -0.28 14.26 2.19
C MET A 211 0.67 14.61 1.04
N ALA A 212 0.35 15.62 0.22
CA ALA A 212 1.16 15.97 -0.95
C ALA A 212 2.60 16.36 -0.57
N TYR A 213 2.79 17.13 0.51
CA TYR A 213 4.13 17.44 1.04
C TYR A 213 4.82 16.22 1.63
N THR A 214 4.11 15.27 2.24
CA THR A 214 4.69 14.01 2.71
C THR A 214 5.16 13.15 1.53
N VAL A 215 4.39 13.08 0.44
CA VAL A 215 4.80 12.38 -0.79
C VAL A 215 6.02 13.06 -1.42
N LEU A 216 6.10 14.40 -1.44
CA LEU A 216 7.31 15.13 -1.86
C LEU A 216 8.51 14.82 -0.96
N ALA A 217 8.31 14.73 0.36
CA ALA A 217 9.39 14.34 1.28
C ALA A 217 9.89 12.93 0.97
N LYS A 218 8.97 11.98 0.70
CA LYS A 218 9.32 10.62 0.25
C LYS A 218 10.10 10.63 -1.07
N LEU A 219 9.69 11.43 -2.01
CA LEU A 219 10.37 11.59 -3.30
C LEU A 219 11.81 12.09 -3.08
N TYR A 220 11.98 13.15 -2.28
CA TYR A 220 13.28 13.79 -2.07
C TYR A 220 14.24 12.96 -1.22
N ILE A 221 13.77 12.31 -0.15
CA ILE A 221 14.63 11.52 0.73
C ILE A 221 15.20 10.28 0.01
N ASN A 222 14.52 9.80 -1.04
CA ASN A 222 14.97 8.67 -1.86
C ASN A 222 15.68 9.10 -3.16
N ALA A 223 15.87 10.40 -3.40
CA ALA A 223 16.42 10.92 -4.66
C ALA A 223 17.85 10.43 -4.93
N GLU A 224 18.67 10.25 -3.90
CA GLU A 224 20.03 9.71 -4.06
C GLU A 224 19.98 8.30 -4.65
N GLU A 225 19.14 7.41 -4.14
CA GLU A 225 18.97 6.04 -4.64
C GLU A 225 18.31 6.01 -6.03
N TRP A 226 17.33 6.87 -6.28
CA TRP A 226 16.52 6.80 -7.51
C TRP A 226 17.13 7.52 -8.71
N ILE A 227 17.80 8.66 -8.49
CA ILE A 227 18.33 9.52 -9.56
C ILE A 227 19.77 9.97 -9.31
N GLY A 228 20.45 9.45 -8.27
CA GLY A 228 21.83 9.78 -7.93
C GLY A 228 22.04 11.22 -7.45
N LYS A 229 21.00 11.86 -6.89
CA LYS A 229 21.06 13.25 -6.46
C LYS A 229 20.62 13.40 -5.01
N GLU A 230 21.48 13.92 -4.15
CA GLU A 230 21.12 14.30 -2.79
C GLU A 230 20.12 15.45 -2.78
N MET A 231 18.98 15.26 -2.08
CA MET A 231 17.95 16.28 -1.92
C MET A 231 17.52 16.40 -0.44
N TRP A 232 18.51 16.38 0.46
CA TRP A 232 18.28 16.41 1.91
C TRP A 232 17.67 17.74 2.36
N GLN A 233 18.11 18.87 1.80
CA GLN A 233 17.56 20.17 2.15
C GLN A 233 16.11 20.31 1.69
N GLU A 234 15.79 19.85 0.50
CA GLU A 234 14.43 19.83 -0.03
C GLU A 234 13.52 18.96 0.83
N THR A 235 14.03 17.82 1.35
CA THR A 235 13.30 16.98 2.32
C THR A 235 12.98 17.77 3.60
N VAL A 236 13.96 18.45 4.19
CA VAL A 236 13.76 19.28 5.39
C VAL A 236 12.71 20.38 5.12
N ASP A 237 12.82 21.06 3.99
CA ASP A 237 11.95 22.18 3.65
C ASP A 237 10.48 21.77 3.51
N VAL A 238 10.19 20.61 2.88
CA VAL A 238 8.81 20.13 2.74
C VAL A 238 8.27 19.52 4.02
N CYS A 239 9.09 18.82 4.81
CA CYS A 239 8.70 18.34 6.15
C CYS A 239 8.34 19.52 7.06
N ALA A 240 9.11 20.61 7.02
CA ALA A 240 8.81 21.84 7.76
C ALA A 240 7.47 22.47 7.32
N LYS A 241 7.06 22.32 6.04
CA LYS A 241 5.72 22.74 5.60
C LYS A 241 4.64 21.93 6.26
N VAL A 242 4.77 20.57 6.30
CA VAL A 242 3.79 19.71 7.00
C VAL A 242 3.66 20.10 8.48
N ARG A 243 4.78 20.33 9.16
CA ARG A 243 4.75 20.77 10.58
C ARG A 243 3.98 22.09 10.77
N LYS A 244 4.12 23.04 9.84
CA LYS A 244 3.41 24.32 9.88
C LYS A 244 1.90 24.20 9.66
N LEU A 245 1.42 23.10 9.06
CA LEU A 245 -0.01 22.84 8.90
C LEU A 245 -0.70 22.44 10.21
N GLY A 246 0.07 22.13 11.27
CA GLY A 246 -0.48 21.82 12.59
C GLY A 246 -0.75 20.36 12.86
N MET A 247 -0.18 19.45 12.07
CA MET A 247 -0.15 18.02 12.40
C MET A 247 0.64 17.77 13.69
N THR A 248 0.22 16.79 14.49
CA THR A 248 0.84 16.47 15.79
C THR A 248 0.89 14.98 16.01
N LEU A 249 1.86 14.51 16.81
CA LEU A 249 1.84 13.12 17.29
C LEU A 249 0.66 12.88 18.22
N GLU A 250 0.06 11.70 18.13
CA GLU A 250 -0.82 11.20 19.18
C GLU A 250 -0.02 10.91 20.45
N SER A 251 -0.61 11.19 21.60
CA SER A 251 0.01 10.89 22.91
C SER A 251 0.09 9.40 23.19
N ASP A 252 -0.89 8.63 22.68
CA ASP A 252 -0.91 7.17 22.69
C ASP A 252 -0.55 6.66 21.29
N TYR A 253 0.52 5.88 21.18
CA TYR A 253 0.94 5.25 19.92
C TYR A 253 -0.20 4.50 19.24
N PHE A 254 -1.00 3.76 20.03
CA PHE A 254 -2.08 2.92 19.50
C PHE A 254 -3.33 3.69 19.08
N ALA A 255 -3.43 4.99 19.41
CA ALA A 255 -4.53 5.81 18.92
C ALA A 255 -4.63 5.83 17.39
N ASN A 256 -3.48 5.69 16.70
CA ASN A 256 -3.39 5.64 15.23
C ASN A 256 -3.99 4.36 14.63
N PHE A 257 -4.20 3.31 15.42
CA PHE A 257 -4.53 1.96 14.98
C PHE A 257 -5.80 1.40 15.61
N LYS A 258 -6.56 2.23 16.33
CA LYS A 258 -7.86 1.86 16.91
C LYS A 258 -8.92 1.62 15.84
N VAL A 259 -10.03 1.00 16.22
CA VAL A 259 -11.19 0.84 15.35
C VAL A 259 -11.70 2.20 14.86
N ASN A 260 -11.67 3.24 15.72
CA ASN A 260 -12.11 4.61 15.40
C ASN A 260 -10.90 5.53 15.18
N ASN A 261 -9.94 5.12 14.34
CA ASN A 261 -8.72 5.90 14.11
C ASN A 261 -8.88 7.06 13.12
N GLU A 262 -10.08 7.29 12.58
CA GLU A 262 -10.43 8.46 11.78
C GLU A 262 -10.28 9.78 12.56
N ASN A 263 -10.24 9.72 13.89
CA ASN A 263 -10.05 10.88 14.76
C ASN A 263 -8.57 11.17 15.08
N SER A 264 -7.63 10.38 14.57
CA SER A 264 -6.20 10.60 14.80
C SER A 264 -5.74 11.91 14.20
N LYS A 265 -5.00 12.69 15.00
CA LYS A 265 -4.35 13.95 14.58
C LYS A 265 -3.00 13.73 13.91
N GLU A 266 -2.54 12.48 13.92
CA GLU A 266 -1.26 12.06 13.36
C GLU A 266 -1.40 11.45 11.96
N ASN A 267 -2.52 10.76 11.67
CA ASN A 267 -2.74 10.09 10.40
C ASN A 267 -2.87 11.11 9.25
N ILE A 268 -2.01 11.00 8.23
CA ILE A 268 -1.95 11.92 7.07
C ILE A 268 -2.63 11.31 5.85
N MET A 269 -2.36 10.05 5.57
CA MET A 269 -2.95 9.28 4.48
C MET A 269 -3.37 7.90 4.99
N VAL A 270 -4.61 7.54 4.75
CA VAL A 270 -5.18 6.26 5.15
C VAL A 270 -5.95 5.62 4.00
N VAL A 271 -6.08 4.30 4.04
CA VAL A 271 -7.11 3.59 3.28
C VAL A 271 -8.31 3.37 4.21
N VAL A 272 -9.45 3.89 3.82
CA VAL A 272 -10.67 3.85 4.67
C VAL A 272 -11.36 2.51 4.51
N TYR A 273 -11.62 1.85 5.65
CA TYR A 273 -12.36 0.60 5.73
C TYR A 273 -13.57 0.71 6.65
N ASP A 274 -14.57 -0.10 6.38
CA ASP A 274 -15.78 -0.23 7.17
C ASP A 274 -16.31 -1.66 6.98
N ASN A 275 -16.47 -2.43 8.07
CA ASN A 275 -16.87 -3.82 8.02
C ASN A 275 -18.30 -4.04 7.47
N VAL A 276 -19.14 -3.00 7.49
CA VAL A 276 -20.52 -3.04 6.97
C VAL A 276 -20.59 -2.64 5.50
N GLN A 277 -19.73 -1.68 5.09
CA GLN A 277 -19.71 -1.08 3.75
C GLN A 277 -18.75 -1.81 2.80
N THR A 278 -17.94 -2.72 3.30
CA THR A 278 -16.97 -3.45 2.48
C THR A 278 -17.69 -4.46 1.60
N SER A 279 -17.35 -4.49 0.33
CA SER A 279 -17.99 -5.36 -0.65
C SER A 279 -17.74 -6.85 -0.35
N GLY A 280 -18.58 -7.72 -0.91
CA GLY A 280 -18.36 -9.17 -0.85
C GLY A 280 -17.08 -9.65 -1.56
N ASP A 281 -16.37 -8.76 -2.28
CA ASP A 281 -15.06 -9.06 -2.87
C ASP A 281 -13.98 -8.97 -1.78
N TRP A 282 -13.42 -10.11 -1.45
CA TRP A 282 -12.41 -10.29 -0.42
C TRP A 282 -11.10 -9.51 -0.66
N THR A 283 -10.82 -9.05 -1.88
CA THR A 283 -9.64 -8.25 -2.23
C THR A 283 -9.72 -6.81 -1.73
N TYR A 284 -10.91 -6.35 -1.37
CA TYR A 284 -11.21 -5.02 -0.85
C TYR A 284 -11.36 -4.98 0.67
N ASN A 285 -11.03 -6.06 1.36
CA ASN A 285 -11.19 -6.19 2.80
C ASN A 285 -9.86 -6.09 3.52
N PHE A 286 -9.83 -5.40 4.67
CA PHE A 286 -8.67 -5.40 5.56
C PHE A 286 -8.75 -6.61 6.50
N LYS A 287 -7.86 -7.59 6.32
CA LYS A 287 -7.95 -8.92 6.94
C LYS A 287 -6.77 -9.28 7.84
N LEU A 288 -6.04 -8.33 8.36
CA LEU A 288 -4.84 -8.58 9.16
C LEU A 288 -5.09 -9.58 10.32
N HIS A 289 -6.28 -9.56 10.93
CA HIS A 289 -6.69 -10.52 11.96
C HIS A 289 -6.67 -11.97 11.46
N GLN A 290 -7.17 -12.22 10.23
CA GLN A 290 -7.15 -13.56 9.64
C GLN A 290 -5.73 -13.99 9.25
N GLU A 291 -4.96 -13.05 8.71
CA GLU A 291 -3.63 -13.31 8.13
C GLU A 291 -2.57 -13.63 9.17
N THR A 292 -2.72 -13.11 10.40
CA THR A 292 -1.70 -13.24 11.46
C THR A 292 -2.12 -14.14 12.63
N LEU A 293 -3.38 -14.09 13.07
CA LEU A 293 -3.82 -14.78 14.27
C LEU A 293 -4.08 -16.27 14.04
N TYR A 294 -3.97 -17.04 15.13
CA TYR A 294 -4.48 -18.40 15.19
C TYR A 294 -5.94 -18.41 15.71
N THR A 295 -6.72 -19.39 15.30
CA THR A 295 -8.16 -19.47 15.63
C THR A 295 -8.48 -19.40 17.11
N LEU A 296 -7.62 -19.82 18.03
CA LEU A 296 -7.81 -19.64 19.47
C LEU A 296 -7.94 -18.18 19.88
N SER A 297 -7.33 -17.24 19.15
CA SER A 297 -7.43 -15.81 19.38
C SER A 297 -8.85 -15.24 19.22
N GLN A 298 -9.78 -16.01 18.61
CA GLN A 298 -11.22 -15.69 18.64
C GLN A 298 -11.74 -15.53 20.08
N GLN A 299 -11.26 -16.35 21.03
CA GLN A 299 -11.64 -16.27 22.43
C GLN A 299 -11.06 -15.04 23.14
N THR A 300 -9.90 -14.56 22.71
CA THR A 300 -9.26 -13.36 23.24
C THR A 300 -9.98 -12.09 22.79
N PHE A 301 -10.27 -11.99 21.48
CA PHE A 301 -10.77 -10.77 20.86
C PHE A 301 -12.27 -10.80 20.54
N GLY A 302 -12.93 -11.96 20.57
CA GLY A 302 -14.31 -12.14 20.15
C GLY A 302 -14.51 -12.12 18.65
N ILE A 303 -13.46 -12.45 17.89
CA ILE A 303 -13.48 -12.53 16.43
C ILE A 303 -14.38 -13.71 16.00
N VAL A 304 -15.21 -13.51 14.97
CA VAL A 304 -16.09 -14.54 14.38
C VAL A 304 -15.34 -15.31 13.29
N ASP A 305 -14.51 -14.64 12.52
CA ASP A 305 -13.77 -15.23 11.41
C ASP A 305 -12.79 -16.31 11.84
N PHE A 306 -12.61 -17.30 10.97
CA PHE A 306 -11.49 -18.24 11.06
C PHE A 306 -10.18 -17.52 10.76
N CYS A 307 -9.19 -17.67 11.63
CA CYS A 307 -7.86 -17.11 11.48
C CYS A 307 -6.88 -18.13 10.89
N TRP A 308 -6.02 -17.69 9.97
CA TRP A 308 -5.25 -18.57 9.08
C TRP A 308 -3.88 -18.98 9.61
N ASP A 309 -3.44 -18.42 10.74
CA ASP A 309 -2.16 -18.72 11.39
C ASP A 309 -0.94 -18.49 10.48
N GLY A 310 -0.99 -17.43 9.67
CA GLY A 310 0.00 -17.14 8.64
C GLY A 310 1.19 -16.32 9.17
N PHE A 311 1.13 -14.99 8.92
CA PHE A 311 2.23 -14.07 9.20
C PHE A 311 2.53 -13.91 10.68
N CYS A 312 3.83 -13.83 10.97
CA CYS A 312 4.35 -13.43 12.28
C CYS A 312 5.54 -12.47 12.10
N VAL A 313 5.84 -11.71 13.15
CA VAL A 313 7.00 -10.81 13.16
C VAL A 313 8.30 -11.62 13.21
N THR A 314 9.36 -11.11 12.58
CA THR A 314 10.71 -11.66 12.70
C THR A 314 11.22 -11.56 14.14
N GLU A 315 12.02 -12.54 14.57
CA GLU A 315 12.60 -12.55 15.91
C GLU A 315 13.51 -11.35 16.14
N SER A 316 14.30 -10.95 15.15
CA SER A 316 15.19 -9.79 15.19
C SER A 316 14.43 -8.49 15.46
N LEU A 317 13.30 -8.27 14.75
CA LEU A 317 12.48 -7.08 14.96
C LEU A 317 11.84 -7.09 16.35
N TYR A 318 11.23 -8.20 16.78
CA TYR A 318 10.64 -8.31 18.11
C TYR A 318 11.67 -8.00 19.22
N ASN A 319 12.88 -8.56 19.12
CA ASN A 319 13.95 -8.38 20.11
C ASN A 319 14.62 -7.00 20.04
N SER A 320 14.36 -6.20 18.99
CA SER A 320 14.88 -4.83 18.87
C SER A 320 14.18 -3.83 19.79
N TYR A 321 12.99 -4.17 20.31
CA TYR A 321 12.25 -3.31 21.24
C TYR A 321 12.80 -3.45 22.66
N ASP A 322 12.98 -2.32 23.34
CA ASP A 322 13.20 -2.29 24.79
C ASP A 322 11.99 -2.91 25.53
N GLU A 323 12.22 -3.51 26.71
CA GLU A 323 11.14 -4.11 27.50
C GLU A 323 10.05 -3.10 27.90
N ASN A 324 10.41 -1.83 28.07
CA ASN A 324 9.51 -0.74 28.40
C ASN A 324 8.91 -0.04 27.18
N ASP A 325 9.33 -0.39 25.97
CA ASP A 325 8.82 0.22 24.74
C ASP A 325 7.34 -0.15 24.55
N VAL A 326 6.45 0.85 24.58
CA VAL A 326 5.01 0.61 24.45
C VAL A 326 4.66 -0.05 23.12
N ARG A 327 5.47 0.17 22.06
CA ARG A 327 5.27 -0.37 20.70
C ARG A 327 5.48 -1.88 20.65
N ARG A 328 6.23 -2.46 21.60
CA ARG A 328 6.38 -3.92 21.74
C ARG A 328 5.05 -4.64 21.95
N LYS A 329 4.04 -3.93 22.48
CA LYS A 329 2.66 -4.45 22.63
C LYS A 329 1.95 -4.65 21.30
N SER A 330 2.52 -4.21 20.17
CA SER A 330 2.05 -4.56 18.83
C SER A 330 2.17 -6.06 18.55
N TRP A 331 2.84 -6.81 19.39
CA TRP A 331 3.15 -8.22 19.18
C TRP A 331 2.63 -9.07 20.31
N LEU A 332 1.79 -10.05 20.01
CA LEU A 332 1.34 -11.09 20.94
C LEU A 332 2.45 -12.12 21.10
N ALA A 333 3.05 -12.15 22.27
CA ALA A 333 4.04 -13.13 22.66
C ALA A 333 3.77 -13.59 24.11
N GLY A 334 4.21 -14.81 24.45
CA GLY A 334 3.94 -15.38 25.78
C GLY A 334 2.53 -15.94 25.94
N PRO A 335 2.09 -16.21 27.17
CA PRO A 335 0.80 -16.84 27.49
C PRO A 335 -0.39 -16.04 26.97
N GLN A 336 -1.37 -16.74 26.40
CA GLN A 336 -2.57 -16.14 25.83
C GLN A 336 -3.80 -16.46 26.69
N TYR A 337 -4.76 -15.52 26.72
CA TYR A 337 -5.92 -15.57 27.61
C TYR A 337 -7.21 -15.26 26.84
N ASP A 338 -8.31 -15.81 27.31
CA ASP A 338 -9.66 -15.42 26.85
C ASP A 338 -10.06 -14.03 27.41
N LYS A 339 -11.22 -13.52 26.97
CA LYS A 339 -11.78 -12.24 27.47
C LYS A 339 -12.02 -12.18 28.97
N SER A 340 -12.15 -13.35 29.62
CA SER A 340 -12.38 -13.46 31.07
C SER A 340 -11.08 -13.57 31.87
N GLY A 341 -9.92 -13.62 31.17
CA GLY A 341 -8.61 -13.76 31.78
C GLY A 341 -8.22 -15.22 32.11
N ASN A 342 -8.96 -16.21 31.58
CA ASN A 342 -8.57 -17.61 31.73
C ASN A 342 -7.53 -17.96 30.65
N PRO A 343 -6.50 -18.80 30.96
CA PRO A 343 -5.56 -19.26 29.95
C PRO A 343 -6.27 -19.97 28.79
N LEU A 344 -5.90 -19.63 27.57
CA LEU A 344 -6.31 -20.40 26.41
C LEU A 344 -5.64 -21.77 26.47
N MET A 345 -6.34 -22.81 26.05
CA MET A 345 -5.86 -24.20 26.09
C MET A 345 -5.69 -24.74 24.68
N TYR A 346 -4.51 -25.31 24.38
CA TYR A 346 -4.20 -25.98 23.15
C TYR A 346 -3.64 -27.36 23.42
N ARG A 347 -4.26 -28.41 22.88
CA ARG A 347 -3.85 -29.82 23.12
C ARG A 347 -3.72 -30.21 24.59
N GLY A 348 -4.49 -29.55 25.49
CA GLY A 348 -4.50 -29.84 26.92
C GLY A 348 -3.52 -29.01 27.76
N GLU A 349 -2.67 -28.18 27.13
CA GLU A 349 -1.71 -27.30 27.77
C GLU A 349 -2.09 -25.82 27.60
N PRO A 350 -1.65 -24.92 28.48
CA PRO A 350 -1.82 -23.48 28.30
C PRO A 350 -1.14 -23.00 27.01
N PHE A 351 -1.89 -22.26 26.18
CA PHE A 351 -1.40 -21.75 24.91
C PHE A 351 -0.51 -20.52 25.11
N SER A 352 0.65 -20.49 24.46
CA SER A 352 1.61 -19.40 24.54
C SER A 352 2.30 -19.22 23.19
N TYR A 353 2.35 -17.97 22.67
CA TYR A 353 3.14 -17.70 21.48
C TYR A 353 4.63 -17.57 21.82
N ASN A 354 5.46 -18.36 21.15
CA ASN A 354 6.91 -18.20 21.12
C ASN A 354 7.29 -17.04 20.19
N VAL A 355 8.40 -16.35 20.46
CA VAL A 355 8.92 -15.34 19.56
C VAL A 355 9.62 -16.00 18.36
N SER A 356 10.39 -17.03 18.63
CA SER A 356 11.23 -17.73 17.65
C SER A 356 10.42 -18.63 16.73
N VAL A 357 10.87 -18.71 15.47
CA VAL A 357 10.47 -19.71 14.48
C VAL A 357 11.73 -20.49 14.11
N THR A 358 11.64 -21.81 14.04
CA THR A 358 12.82 -22.66 13.80
C THR A 358 13.23 -22.70 12.34
N SER A 359 12.26 -22.71 11.42
CA SER A 359 12.46 -22.75 9.96
C SER A 359 11.26 -22.16 9.24
N LEU A 360 11.49 -21.56 8.07
CA LEU A 360 10.39 -21.14 7.20
C LEU A 360 9.79 -22.32 6.45
N TYR A 361 10.60 -23.32 6.10
CA TYR A 361 10.12 -24.50 5.39
C TYR A 361 10.91 -25.75 5.80
N ASP A 362 10.27 -26.61 6.55
CA ASP A 362 10.74 -27.97 6.84
C ASP A 362 9.53 -28.91 6.94
N PRO A 363 9.19 -29.65 5.87
CA PRO A 363 8.05 -30.59 5.88
C PRO A 363 8.19 -31.73 6.88
N GLN A 364 9.41 -32.04 7.34
CA GLN A 364 9.65 -33.12 8.32
C GLN A 364 9.51 -32.59 9.75
N ASN A 365 9.73 -31.27 9.96
CA ASN A 365 9.61 -30.63 11.24
C ASN A 365 9.02 -29.22 11.04
N PRO A 366 7.73 -29.11 10.66
CA PRO A 366 7.08 -27.83 10.37
C PRO A 366 7.00 -26.96 11.63
N ALA A 367 6.94 -25.64 11.43
CA ALA A 367 6.70 -24.72 12.51
C ALA A 367 5.38 -25.05 13.22
N LYS A 368 5.34 -24.89 14.54
CA LYS A 368 4.13 -25.10 15.33
C LYS A 368 3.22 -23.88 15.25
N THR A 369 1.97 -24.07 15.63
CA THR A 369 1.01 -22.95 15.79
C THR A 369 1.49 -21.92 16.79
N GLU A 370 2.22 -22.34 17.82
CA GLU A 370 2.77 -21.48 18.85
C GLU A 370 3.97 -20.63 18.39
N ASP A 371 4.62 -20.99 17.28
CA ASP A 371 5.88 -20.35 16.87
C ASP A 371 5.64 -19.03 16.14
N GLY A 372 6.41 -18.00 16.49
CA GLY A 372 6.34 -16.64 16.00
C GLY A 372 5.28 -15.78 16.70
N ALA A 373 5.65 -14.57 17.13
CA ALA A 373 4.72 -13.61 17.73
C ALA A 373 3.78 -13.02 16.67
N ARG A 374 2.51 -12.80 17.04
CA ARG A 374 1.44 -12.35 16.14
C ARG A 374 1.19 -10.86 16.25
N CYS A 375 0.69 -10.25 15.18
CA CYS A 375 0.38 -8.84 15.16
C CYS A 375 -0.88 -8.52 15.97
N ALA A 376 -0.79 -7.51 16.84
CA ALA A 376 -1.90 -6.86 17.54
C ALA A 376 -1.71 -5.33 17.51
N LYS A 377 -1.06 -4.82 16.47
CA LYS A 377 -0.84 -3.38 16.30
C LYS A 377 -2.14 -2.64 16.06
N TYR A 378 -3.00 -3.19 15.21
CA TYR A 378 -4.36 -2.71 15.02
C TYR A 378 -5.29 -3.35 16.05
N GLU A 379 -6.18 -2.55 16.62
CA GLU A 379 -7.19 -3.02 17.56
C GLU A 379 -8.17 -3.95 16.84
N TYR A 380 -8.48 -5.09 17.46
CA TYR A 380 -9.47 -6.03 16.96
C TYR A 380 -10.80 -5.81 17.69
N GLU A 381 -11.86 -5.49 16.93
CA GLU A 381 -13.19 -5.26 17.48
C GLU A 381 -13.89 -6.58 17.84
N ASP A 382 -14.74 -6.52 18.86
CA ASP A 382 -15.59 -7.65 19.24
C ASP A 382 -16.65 -7.91 18.16
N GLY A 383 -16.81 -9.17 17.77
CA GLY A 383 -17.72 -9.57 16.69
C GLY A 383 -17.13 -9.37 15.29
N LEU A 384 -15.84 -9.08 15.17
CA LEU A 384 -15.14 -8.86 13.89
C LEU A 384 -15.39 -10.00 12.92
N GLN A 385 -15.92 -9.67 11.74
CA GLN A 385 -16.20 -10.59 10.66
C GLN A 385 -16.01 -9.91 9.30
N GLY A 386 -15.29 -10.56 8.38
CA GLY A 386 -15.06 -10.13 7.01
C GLY A 386 -13.93 -9.12 6.89
N SER A 387 -14.16 -7.88 7.24
CA SER A 387 -13.17 -6.80 7.18
C SER A 387 -13.03 -6.12 8.53
N MET A 388 -11.82 -5.65 8.86
CA MET A 388 -11.61 -4.73 9.97
C MET A 388 -12.22 -3.36 9.61
N SER A 389 -12.66 -2.61 10.62
CA SER A 389 -13.16 -1.24 10.48
C SER A 389 -12.08 -0.18 10.71
N ASN A 390 -10.89 -0.59 11.14
CA ASN A 390 -9.74 0.31 11.28
C ASN A 390 -9.32 0.79 9.89
N ASP A 391 -9.02 2.08 9.75
CA ASP A 391 -8.39 2.58 8.55
C ASP A 391 -6.90 2.21 8.53
N PHE A 392 -6.42 1.70 7.41
CA PHE A 392 -5.01 1.35 7.27
C PHE A 392 -4.17 2.61 7.05
N VAL A 393 -3.18 2.81 7.90
CA VAL A 393 -2.32 4.00 7.87
C VAL A 393 -1.19 3.82 6.86
N ILE A 394 -1.17 4.66 5.79
CA ILE A 394 -0.09 4.69 4.81
C ILE A 394 1.00 5.68 5.25
N TYR A 395 0.60 6.90 5.65
CA TYR A 395 1.53 7.92 6.14
C TYR A 395 0.96 8.59 7.40
N ARG A 396 1.85 8.89 8.34
CA ARG A 396 1.52 9.61 9.58
C ARG A 396 2.64 10.58 9.96
N TYR A 397 2.33 11.52 10.84
CA TYR A 397 3.21 12.62 11.18
C TYR A 397 4.57 12.20 11.76
N ALA A 398 4.63 11.06 12.47
CA ALA A 398 5.90 10.49 12.91
C ALA A 398 6.89 10.26 11.76
N ASP A 399 6.41 9.83 10.57
CA ASP A 399 7.27 9.64 9.40
C ASP A 399 7.85 10.96 8.90
N VAL A 400 7.05 12.04 8.93
CA VAL A 400 7.52 13.39 8.58
C VAL A 400 8.64 13.85 9.51
N LEU A 401 8.48 13.68 10.83
CA LEU A 401 9.51 14.02 11.82
C LEU A 401 10.79 13.23 11.58
N MET A 402 10.66 11.92 11.36
CA MET A 402 11.82 11.03 11.20
C MET A 402 12.51 11.22 9.84
N MET A 403 11.78 11.55 8.75
CA MET A 403 12.39 11.92 7.46
C MET A 403 13.17 13.25 7.57
N GLU A 404 12.59 14.27 8.23
CA GLU A 404 13.29 15.54 8.49
C GLU A 404 14.56 15.29 9.30
N GLY A 405 14.43 14.51 10.38
CA GLY A 405 15.57 14.17 11.23
C GLY A 405 16.66 13.38 10.50
N GLU A 406 16.30 12.40 9.67
CA GLU A 406 17.25 11.65 8.85
C GLU A 406 18.00 12.57 7.89
N ALA A 407 17.29 13.44 7.17
CA ALA A 407 17.90 14.38 6.24
C ALA A 407 18.86 15.35 6.95
N LEU A 408 18.49 15.84 8.15
CA LEU A 408 19.37 16.66 8.97
C LEU A 408 20.64 15.91 9.39
N VAL A 409 20.53 14.65 9.82
CA VAL A 409 21.70 13.82 10.19
C VAL A 409 22.61 13.61 8.98
N ARG A 410 22.06 13.31 7.79
CA ARG A 410 22.84 13.16 6.55
C ARG A 410 23.59 14.45 6.16
N MET A 411 23.05 15.61 6.52
CA MET A 411 23.71 16.92 6.36
C MET A 411 24.67 17.27 7.51
N GLY A 412 24.90 16.38 8.49
CA GLY A 412 25.74 16.63 9.65
C GLY A 412 25.13 17.52 10.73
N LYS A 413 23.82 17.81 10.66
CA LYS A 413 23.07 18.67 11.60
C LYS A 413 22.38 17.85 12.72
N VAL A 414 23.13 16.95 13.36
CA VAL A 414 22.58 16.00 14.35
C VAL A 414 21.86 16.69 15.50
N THR A 415 22.35 17.84 15.97
CA THR A 415 21.73 18.59 17.06
C THR A 415 20.34 19.11 16.71
N GLU A 416 20.12 19.46 15.43
CA GLU A 416 18.80 19.89 14.93
C GLU A 416 17.83 18.71 14.76
N ALA A 417 18.35 17.52 14.39
CA ALA A 417 17.57 16.30 14.24
C ALA A 417 17.09 15.70 15.59
N LEU A 418 17.88 15.89 16.64
CA LEU A 418 17.69 15.21 17.92
C LEU A 418 16.29 15.43 18.55
N PRO A 419 15.72 16.66 18.59
CA PRO A 419 14.38 16.87 19.15
C PRO A 419 13.29 16.11 18.40
N LEU A 420 13.43 15.92 17.08
CA LEU A 420 12.43 15.24 16.23
C LEU A 420 12.34 13.75 16.58
N PHE A 421 13.48 13.09 16.70
CA PHE A 421 13.52 11.69 17.15
C PHE A 421 13.10 11.53 18.61
N ASN A 422 13.52 12.45 19.48
CA ASN A 422 13.22 12.36 20.91
C ASN A 422 11.74 12.62 21.21
N GLU A 423 11.01 13.31 20.35
CA GLU A 423 9.56 13.43 20.45
C GLU A 423 8.88 12.06 20.25
N VAL A 424 9.28 11.29 19.24
CA VAL A 424 8.80 9.93 18.99
C VAL A 424 9.18 8.97 20.14
N ARG A 425 10.40 9.05 20.63
CA ARG A 425 10.90 8.19 21.72
C ARG A 425 10.19 8.44 23.06
N ARG A 426 9.91 9.71 23.39
CA ARG A 426 9.12 10.05 24.59
C ARG A 426 7.73 9.42 24.51
N ARG A 427 7.05 9.49 23.35
CA ARG A 427 5.77 8.83 23.16
C ARG A 427 5.89 7.31 23.33
N ALA A 428 6.96 6.70 22.82
CA ALA A 428 7.23 5.27 22.96
C ALA A 428 7.59 4.83 24.40
N GLY A 429 7.82 5.79 25.32
CA GLY A 429 8.17 5.49 26.72
C GLY A 429 9.60 5.02 26.90
N VAL A 430 10.50 5.30 25.95
CA VAL A 430 11.91 4.88 25.99
C VAL A 430 12.85 6.08 26.14
N ALA A 431 14.09 5.82 26.56
CA ALA A 431 15.10 6.85 26.80
C ALA A 431 15.36 7.69 25.55
N GLU A 432 15.50 9.00 25.72
CA GLU A 432 15.87 9.93 24.66
C GLU A 432 17.30 9.67 24.16
N TYR A 433 17.54 9.88 22.87
CA TYR A 433 18.89 9.83 22.31
C TYR A 433 19.72 11.03 22.73
N THR A 434 21.01 10.79 22.89
CA THR A 434 22.05 11.81 22.82
C THR A 434 22.51 11.99 21.39
N ALA A 435 23.20 13.10 21.08
CA ALA A 435 23.70 13.36 19.73
C ALA A 435 24.67 12.25 19.23
N SER A 436 25.45 11.63 20.14
CA SER A 436 26.37 10.55 19.78
C SER A 436 25.68 9.20 19.50
N GLN A 437 24.45 9.01 19.97
CA GLN A 437 23.66 7.80 19.73
C GLN A 437 22.84 7.88 18.45
N LEU A 438 22.50 9.09 17.97
CA LEU A 438 21.69 9.29 16.79
C LEU A 438 22.52 9.11 15.51
N THR A 439 22.88 7.87 15.21
CA THR A 439 23.57 7.45 13.99
C THR A 439 22.57 7.02 12.92
N LEU A 440 23.03 6.88 11.67
CA LEU A 440 22.18 6.37 10.58
C LEU A 440 21.68 4.94 10.85
N ASP A 441 22.52 4.07 11.41
CA ASP A 441 22.12 2.70 11.78
C ASP A 441 21.02 2.72 12.84
N GLU A 442 21.14 3.59 13.87
CA GLU A 442 20.11 3.71 14.88
C GLU A 442 18.83 4.36 14.35
N ILE A 443 18.93 5.30 13.40
CA ILE A 443 17.76 5.86 12.70
C ILE A 443 17.01 4.75 11.97
N LEU A 444 17.71 3.90 11.22
CA LEU A 444 17.08 2.77 10.53
C LEU A 444 16.41 1.80 11.51
N ALA A 445 17.06 1.52 12.66
CA ALA A 445 16.51 0.67 13.71
C ALA A 445 15.26 1.30 14.35
N GLU A 446 15.30 2.60 14.69
CA GLU A 446 14.17 3.31 15.29
C GLU A 446 12.99 3.41 14.32
N ARG A 447 13.24 3.65 13.02
CA ARG A 447 12.20 3.61 11.99
C ARG A 447 11.56 2.22 11.87
N GLY A 448 12.35 1.15 11.95
CA GLY A 448 11.82 -0.22 11.98
C GLY A 448 10.91 -0.47 13.18
N ARG A 449 11.28 -0.01 14.39
CA ARG A 449 10.43 -0.11 15.59
C ARG A 449 9.15 0.71 15.46
N GLU A 450 9.25 1.91 14.92
CA GLU A 450 8.14 2.85 14.81
C GLU A 450 7.10 2.43 13.76
N PHE A 451 7.56 2.03 12.58
CA PHE A 451 6.71 1.80 11.41
C PHE A 451 6.53 0.31 11.06
N ALA A 452 6.81 -0.60 11.98
CA ALA A 452 6.66 -2.03 11.74
C ALA A 452 5.29 -2.36 11.14
N TRP A 453 5.28 -3.08 10.02
CA TRP A 453 4.11 -3.51 9.26
C TRP A 453 3.23 -2.37 8.68
N GLU A 454 3.80 -1.15 8.52
CA GLU A 454 3.15 -0.04 7.80
C GLU A 454 3.63 0.07 6.33
N GLY A 455 4.45 -0.88 5.85
CA GLY A 455 4.94 -0.92 4.46
C GLY A 455 6.04 0.09 4.13
N LEU A 456 6.75 0.64 5.12
CA LEU A 456 7.82 1.63 4.90
C LEU A 456 9.23 1.02 4.91
N ARG A 457 9.39 -0.16 5.52
CA ARG A 457 10.68 -0.77 5.83
C ARG A 457 11.53 -1.07 4.62
N ARG A 458 10.93 -1.62 3.54
CA ARG A 458 11.63 -1.94 2.29
C ARG A 458 12.35 -0.72 1.72
N GLN A 459 11.64 0.41 1.58
CA GLN A 459 12.19 1.65 1.05
C GLN A 459 13.32 2.19 1.94
N ASP A 460 13.16 2.11 3.27
CA ASP A 460 14.20 2.48 4.23
C ASP A 460 15.45 1.61 4.07
N GLN A 461 15.32 0.28 4.02
CA GLN A 461 16.45 -0.63 3.87
C GLN A 461 17.23 -0.40 2.56
N ILE A 462 16.53 -0.10 1.47
CA ILE A 462 17.17 0.24 0.18
C ILE A 462 17.98 1.53 0.33
N ARG A 463 17.38 2.59 0.87
CA ARG A 463 18.04 3.89 1.05
C ARG A 463 19.23 3.85 2.01
N PHE A 464 19.19 2.98 3.02
CA PHE A 464 20.29 2.77 3.97
C PHE A 464 21.31 1.70 3.52
N GLY A 465 21.14 1.13 2.33
CA GLY A 465 22.06 0.13 1.76
C GLY A 465 22.11 -1.19 2.53
N THR A 466 21.01 -1.57 3.20
CA THR A 466 20.89 -2.82 3.96
C THR A 466 20.03 -3.88 3.28
N TRP A 467 19.27 -3.54 2.24
CA TRP A 467 18.35 -4.42 1.54
C TRP A 467 18.96 -5.72 1.03
N GLY A 468 20.16 -5.65 0.46
CA GLY A 468 20.89 -6.82 -0.04
C GLY A 468 21.60 -7.64 1.04
N LYS A 469 21.60 -7.22 2.32
CA LYS A 469 22.25 -7.95 3.43
C LYS A 469 21.43 -9.15 3.86
N ALA A 470 22.06 -10.07 4.59
CA ALA A 470 21.37 -11.17 5.26
C ALA A 470 20.56 -10.66 6.45
N TRP A 471 19.42 -11.29 6.71
CA TRP A 471 18.64 -11.19 7.93
C TRP A 471 17.94 -12.51 8.25
N ASP A 472 17.05 -12.55 9.23
CA ASP A 472 16.34 -13.76 9.64
C ASP A 472 15.82 -14.56 8.43
N PHE A 473 16.34 -15.77 8.24
CA PHE A 473 15.98 -16.70 7.16
C PHE A 473 16.28 -16.23 5.72
N LYS A 474 17.00 -15.12 5.54
CA LYS A 474 17.38 -14.62 4.22
C LYS A 474 18.88 -14.49 4.08
N GLU A 475 19.41 -15.12 3.05
CA GLU A 475 20.80 -14.94 2.62
C GLU A 475 20.99 -13.59 1.87
N PRO A 476 22.23 -13.11 1.70
CA PRO A 476 22.49 -11.93 0.89
C PRO A 476 21.91 -12.05 -0.52
N SER A 477 21.39 -10.96 -1.06
CA SER A 477 20.81 -10.90 -2.40
C SER A 477 21.53 -9.88 -3.29
N GLU A 478 21.41 -10.06 -4.60
CA GLU A 478 22.00 -9.23 -5.63
C GLU A 478 21.30 -7.86 -5.71
N ASP A 479 22.05 -6.85 -6.13
CA ASP A 479 21.60 -5.44 -6.11
C ASP A 479 20.39 -5.17 -7.02
N TYR A 480 20.26 -5.87 -8.16
CA TYR A 480 19.10 -5.73 -9.05
C TYR A 480 17.76 -6.08 -8.37
N LYS A 481 17.79 -6.90 -7.32
CA LYS A 481 16.60 -7.29 -6.54
C LYS A 481 16.02 -6.16 -5.67
N LYS A 482 16.65 -4.98 -5.68
CA LYS A 482 16.00 -3.75 -5.20
C LYS A 482 14.74 -3.40 -5.99
N LEU A 483 14.60 -3.92 -7.19
CA LEU A 483 13.41 -3.80 -8.02
C LEU A 483 12.72 -5.15 -8.14
N PHE A 484 11.40 -5.15 -8.17
CA PHE A 484 10.64 -6.33 -8.55
C PHE A 484 10.69 -6.53 -10.07
N PRO A 485 10.62 -7.78 -10.55
CA PRO A 485 10.50 -8.03 -11.98
C PRO A 485 9.17 -7.50 -12.53
N ILE A 486 9.19 -6.96 -13.73
CA ILE A 486 7.97 -6.66 -14.47
C ILE A 486 7.23 -7.99 -14.70
N PRO A 487 5.92 -8.07 -14.37
CA PRO A 487 5.18 -9.30 -14.55
C PRO A 487 5.19 -9.80 -15.99
N TYR A 488 5.26 -11.11 -16.15
CA TYR A 488 5.30 -11.76 -17.47
C TYR A 488 4.15 -11.35 -18.40
N TRP A 489 2.92 -11.26 -17.86
CA TRP A 489 1.75 -10.82 -18.65
C TRP A 489 1.85 -9.37 -19.11
N ALA A 490 2.50 -8.48 -18.34
CA ALA A 490 2.71 -7.09 -18.72
C ALA A 490 3.70 -6.99 -19.90
N LEU A 491 4.79 -7.77 -19.84
CA LEU A 491 5.76 -7.86 -20.96
C LEU A 491 5.13 -8.41 -22.24
N LEU A 492 4.22 -9.39 -22.12
CA LEU A 492 3.50 -9.93 -23.27
C LEU A 492 2.52 -8.93 -23.87
N SER A 493 1.82 -8.18 -23.04
CA SER A 493 0.80 -7.22 -23.47
C SER A 493 1.40 -5.92 -24.01
N ASN A 494 2.59 -5.53 -23.53
CA ASN A 494 3.29 -4.33 -23.98
C ASN A 494 4.76 -4.64 -24.34
N PRO A 495 5.05 -4.94 -25.62
CA PRO A 495 6.40 -5.27 -26.08
C PRO A 495 7.37 -4.08 -26.06
N THR A 496 6.95 -2.87 -25.71
CA THR A 496 7.84 -1.73 -25.48
C THR A 496 8.55 -1.81 -24.13
N LEU A 497 8.05 -2.65 -23.21
CA LEU A 497 8.64 -2.86 -21.90
C LEU A 497 9.88 -3.77 -21.99
N GLN A 498 10.88 -3.45 -21.23
CA GLN A 498 12.10 -4.22 -21.06
C GLN A 498 12.24 -4.60 -19.59
N GLN A 499 12.47 -5.88 -19.34
CA GLN A 499 12.73 -6.38 -18.00
C GLN A 499 13.99 -5.78 -17.39
N GLU A 500 14.02 -5.61 -16.07
CA GLU A 500 15.20 -5.20 -15.34
C GLU A 500 16.33 -6.21 -15.56
N PRO A 501 17.57 -5.75 -15.93
CA PRO A 501 18.72 -6.62 -16.08
C PRO A 501 18.98 -7.45 -14.82
N GLY A 502 19.12 -8.77 -14.99
CA GLY A 502 19.29 -9.73 -13.89
C GLY A 502 18.10 -10.68 -13.74
N TYR A 503 16.91 -10.28 -14.19
CA TYR A 503 15.78 -11.19 -14.28
C TYR A 503 15.74 -11.88 -15.67
N THR A 504 15.44 -13.18 -15.65
CA THR A 504 15.14 -13.94 -16.87
C THR A 504 13.65 -13.95 -17.11
N ASN A 505 13.24 -13.75 -18.35
CA ASN A 505 11.81 -13.83 -18.76
C ASN A 505 11.28 -15.26 -18.72
#